data_ac89528d9ca358d68effb0fcbc5a42f1
#
_entry.id   ac89528d9ca358d68effb0fcbc5a42f1
#
_cell.length_a   1.000
_cell.length_b   1.000
_cell.length_c   1.000
_cell.angle_alpha   90.00
_cell.angle_beta   90.00
_cell.angle_gamma   90.00
#
_symmetry.space_group_name_H-M   'P 1'
#
loop_
_entity.id
_entity.type
_entity.pdbx_description
1 polymer ?
#
loop_
_entity_poly.entity_id
_entity_poly.type
_entity_poly.pdbx_seq_one_letter_code
_entity_poly.pdbx_strand_id
1 'polypeptide(L)'
;TPLLHPVLEEMELPESVWNIIDLRGEQAVRQSYRLLMLSRYVIRLLQKHDIDAILLKGSGTAAWYPVPELRKSGDVDLLLKDETEAHRALEILNEKGFQTTGNQLAHHHIVCESPDRISIELHMSLAEPFDSVKINQYLAAQQVEYFTNRRTVNSMGVAFQLASDGYHAFYLLLHMLQHYVRAGFGIKLLCDWVVFWESDVSDDEKSKFLRLVRESKTLGFAAMMTRVCVRYLGLQEEKMAFIAGI
;
A
#
# COMPACT_ATOMS: atom_id res chain seq x y z
N THR A 1 -19.78 1.04 -0.12
CA THR A 1 -18.52 0.74 -0.82
C THR A 1 -18.73 -0.41 -1.79
N PRO A 2 -18.04 -0.43 -2.95
CA PRO A 2 -18.19 -1.52 -3.94
C PRO A 2 -17.99 -2.92 -3.37
N LEU A 3 -17.09 -3.08 -2.38
CA LEU A 3 -16.82 -4.35 -1.70
C LEU A 3 -18.03 -4.93 -0.94
N LEU A 4 -19.03 -4.11 -0.63
CA LEU A 4 -20.25 -4.55 0.07
C LEU A 4 -21.36 -5.00 -0.91
N HIS A 5 -21.15 -4.85 -2.24
CA HIS A 5 -22.17 -5.15 -3.23
C HIS A 5 -22.79 -6.55 -3.07
N PRO A 6 -22.01 -7.64 -2.92
CA PRO A 6 -22.59 -8.96 -2.72
C PRO A 6 -23.47 -9.11 -1.47
N VAL A 7 -23.07 -8.43 -0.38
CA VAL A 7 -23.85 -8.45 0.88
C VAL A 7 -25.11 -7.61 0.76
N LEU A 8 -25.05 -6.52 -0.01
CA LEU A 8 -26.19 -5.63 -0.21
C LEU A 8 -27.24 -6.25 -1.17
N GLU A 9 -26.86 -7.20 -2.04
CA GLU A 9 -27.78 -7.94 -2.90
C GLU A 9 -28.80 -8.76 -2.09
N GLU A 10 -28.44 -9.17 -0.87
CA GLU A 10 -29.35 -9.87 0.05
C GLU A 10 -30.32 -8.93 0.77
N MET A 11 -30.20 -7.61 0.59
CA MET A 11 -31.02 -6.60 1.23
C MET A 11 -32.06 -6.03 0.26
N GLU A 12 -33.29 -5.89 0.73
CA GLU A 12 -34.36 -5.19 -0.01
C GLU A 12 -34.10 -3.67 0.04
N LEU A 13 -33.29 -3.16 -0.87
CA LEU A 13 -32.97 -1.74 -0.99
C LEU A 13 -33.81 -1.08 -2.08
N PRO A 14 -34.21 0.21 -1.90
CA PRO A 14 -34.86 0.97 -2.96
C PRO A 14 -34.01 1.08 -4.23
N GLU A 15 -34.64 1.07 -5.40
CA GLU A 15 -33.99 1.17 -6.71
C GLU A 15 -33.06 2.41 -6.81
N SER A 16 -33.45 3.54 -6.21
CA SER A 16 -32.63 4.74 -6.16
C SER A 16 -31.30 4.53 -5.41
N VAL A 17 -31.28 3.65 -4.40
CA VAL A 17 -30.08 3.28 -3.65
C VAL A 17 -29.22 2.36 -4.49
N TRP A 18 -29.81 1.38 -5.18
CA TRP A 18 -29.10 0.50 -6.10
C TRP A 18 -28.40 1.27 -7.22
N ASN A 19 -29.08 2.21 -7.86
CA ASN A 19 -28.48 3.06 -8.89
C ASN A 19 -27.23 3.82 -8.38
N ILE A 20 -27.22 4.25 -7.12
CA ILE A 20 -26.05 4.90 -6.51
C ILE A 20 -24.93 3.88 -6.26
N ILE A 21 -25.25 2.68 -5.79
CA ILE A 21 -24.29 1.60 -5.53
C ILE A 21 -23.59 1.19 -6.83
N ASP A 22 -24.36 0.94 -7.88
CA ASP A 22 -23.87 0.53 -9.20
C ASP A 22 -22.97 1.62 -9.81
N LEU A 23 -23.44 2.87 -9.81
CA LEU A 23 -22.63 4.00 -10.29
C LEU A 23 -21.30 4.11 -9.54
N ARG A 24 -21.30 3.95 -8.22
CA ARG A 24 -20.09 3.97 -7.41
C ARG A 24 -19.19 2.77 -7.67
N GLY A 25 -19.77 1.60 -7.93
CA GLY A 25 -19.06 0.40 -8.35
C GLY A 25 -18.32 0.61 -9.67
N GLU A 26 -19.00 1.08 -10.69
CA GLU A 26 -18.41 1.40 -11.99
C GLU A 26 -17.28 2.44 -11.88
N GLN A 27 -17.50 3.50 -11.11
CA GLN A 27 -16.48 4.53 -10.88
C GLN A 27 -15.23 3.95 -10.21
N ALA A 28 -15.39 3.04 -9.24
CA ALA A 28 -14.28 2.37 -8.57
C ALA A 28 -13.49 1.49 -9.54
N VAL A 29 -14.17 0.68 -10.36
CA VAL A 29 -13.54 -0.17 -11.38
C VAL A 29 -12.75 0.68 -12.39
N ARG A 30 -13.36 1.73 -12.94
CA ARG A 30 -12.68 2.64 -13.89
C ARG A 30 -11.43 3.28 -13.24
N GLN A 31 -11.56 3.74 -12.01
CA GLN A 31 -10.42 4.34 -11.28
C GLN A 31 -9.31 3.31 -11.02
N SER A 32 -9.65 2.07 -10.68
CA SER A 32 -8.68 1.00 -10.47
C SER A 32 -7.87 0.71 -11.73
N TYR A 33 -8.51 0.61 -12.90
CA TYR A 33 -7.79 0.43 -14.17
C TYR A 33 -6.94 1.66 -14.54
N ARG A 34 -7.41 2.88 -14.30
CA ARG A 34 -6.61 4.10 -14.53
C ARG A 34 -5.33 4.08 -13.67
N LEU A 35 -5.44 3.77 -12.38
CA LEU A 35 -4.31 3.65 -11.47
C LEU A 35 -3.36 2.51 -11.86
N LEU A 36 -3.91 1.36 -12.26
CA LEU A 36 -3.13 0.21 -12.73
C LEU A 36 -2.25 0.59 -13.93
N MET A 37 -2.86 1.21 -14.95
CA MET A 37 -2.16 1.59 -16.17
C MET A 37 -1.16 2.72 -15.93
N LEU A 38 -1.51 3.68 -15.07
CA LEU A 38 -0.59 4.75 -14.67
C LEU A 38 0.61 4.21 -13.89
N SER A 39 0.39 3.31 -12.90
CA SER A 39 1.47 2.65 -12.17
C SER A 39 2.44 1.92 -13.12
N ARG A 40 1.87 1.13 -14.04
CA ARG A 40 2.66 0.43 -15.06
C ARG A 40 3.44 1.40 -15.96
N TYR A 41 2.80 2.48 -16.41
CA TYR A 41 3.44 3.48 -17.27
C TYR A 41 4.61 4.15 -16.57
N VAL A 42 4.39 4.64 -15.35
CA VAL A 42 5.42 5.35 -14.57
C VAL A 42 6.61 4.43 -14.26
N ILE A 43 6.35 3.22 -13.75
CA ILE A 43 7.43 2.25 -13.45
C ILE A 43 8.26 1.96 -14.71
N ARG A 44 7.62 1.70 -15.85
CA ARG A 44 8.33 1.45 -17.12
C ARG A 44 9.10 2.66 -17.64
N LEU A 45 8.54 3.87 -17.43
CA LEU A 45 9.22 5.10 -17.80
C LEU A 45 10.50 5.27 -16.98
N LEU A 46 10.42 5.11 -15.65
CA LEU A 46 11.57 5.21 -14.76
C LEU A 46 12.63 4.15 -15.08
N GLN A 47 12.23 2.91 -15.33
CA GLN A 47 13.13 1.82 -15.72
C GLN A 47 13.91 2.12 -17.01
N LYS A 48 13.32 2.82 -17.99
CA LYS A 48 14.03 3.24 -19.21
C LYS A 48 15.14 4.27 -18.95
N HIS A 49 15.13 4.89 -17.80
CA HIS A 49 16.13 5.87 -17.34
C HIS A 49 16.99 5.31 -16.20
N ASP A 50 17.04 3.97 -16.06
CA ASP A 50 17.82 3.27 -15.04
C ASP A 50 17.45 3.70 -13.61
N ILE A 51 16.18 4.06 -13.39
CA ILE A 51 15.63 4.31 -12.06
C ILE A 51 14.75 3.13 -11.68
N ASP A 52 15.11 2.52 -10.56
CA ASP A 52 14.39 1.40 -10.00
C ASP A 52 13.35 1.87 -8.97
N ALA A 53 12.11 1.43 -9.15
CA ALA A 53 11.01 1.80 -8.28
C ALA A 53 10.18 0.59 -7.88
N ILE A 54 9.78 0.53 -6.62
CA ILE A 54 8.92 -0.52 -6.06
C ILE A 54 7.55 0.06 -5.76
N LEU A 55 6.50 -0.62 -6.22
CA LEU A 55 5.14 -0.26 -5.87
C LEU A 55 4.86 -0.63 -4.41
N LEU A 56 4.51 0.37 -3.59
CA LEU A 56 4.31 0.18 -2.14
C LEU A 56 2.92 -0.36 -1.78
N LYS A 57 1.89 0.16 -2.41
CA LYS A 57 0.47 -0.17 -2.15
C LYS A 57 -0.37 -0.02 -3.44
N GLY A 58 -1.63 0.32 -3.32
CA GLY A 58 -2.47 0.64 -4.47
C GLY A 58 -2.76 -0.58 -5.34
N SER A 59 -2.42 -0.50 -6.62
CA SER A 59 -2.65 -1.56 -7.60
C SER A 59 -1.92 -2.87 -7.24
N GLY A 60 -0.78 -2.81 -6.55
CA GLY A 60 -0.08 -4.01 -6.07
C GLY A 60 -0.86 -4.73 -4.99
N THR A 61 -1.27 -4.02 -3.92
CA THR A 61 -2.05 -4.58 -2.82
C THR A 61 -3.42 -5.10 -3.27
N ALA A 62 -3.97 -4.57 -4.36
CA ALA A 62 -5.23 -5.05 -4.93
C ALA A 62 -5.20 -6.54 -5.31
N ALA A 63 -4.03 -7.10 -5.61
CA ALA A 63 -3.87 -8.51 -5.99
C ALA A 63 -4.33 -9.51 -4.90
N TRP A 64 -4.39 -9.09 -3.65
CA TRP A 64 -4.88 -9.93 -2.54
C TRP A 64 -6.40 -9.87 -2.35
N TYR A 65 -7.09 -8.94 -3.02
CA TYR A 65 -8.54 -8.85 -2.94
C TYR A 65 -9.21 -9.88 -3.84
N PRO A 66 -10.34 -10.48 -3.41
CA PRO A 66 -11.12 -11.40 -4.25
C PRO A 66 -11.54 -10.77 -5.58
N VAL A 67 -11.85 -9.46 -5.56
CA VAL A 67 -12.15 -8.64 -6.75
C VAL A 67 -11.24 -7.42 -6.70
N PRO A 68 -10.03 -7.49 -7.30
CA PRO A 68 -9.00 -6.46 -7.21
C PRO A 68 -9.47 -5.07 -7.65
N GLU A 69 -10.36 -5.01 -8.63
CA GLU A 69 -10.92 -3.79 -9.20
C GLU A 69 -11.74 -2.99 -8.19
N LEU A 70 -12.30 -3.65 -7.19
CA LEU A 70 -13.13 -3.01 -6.17
C LEU A 70 -12.33 -2.44 -5.00
N ARG A 71 -11.02 -2.71 -4.93
CA ARG A 71 -10.16 -2.05 -3.96
C ARG A 71 -9.99 -0.58 -4.31
N LYS A 72 -10.62 0.30 -3.53
CA LYS A 72 -10.53 1.75 -3.75
C LYS A 72 -9.10 2.24 -3.50
N SER A 73 -8.50 2.91 -4.49
CA SER A 73 -7.24 3.65 -4.40
C SER A 73 -7.40 5.02 -5.04
N GLY A 74 -6.58 5.99 -4.60
CA GLY A 74 -6.60 7.36 -5.13
C GLY A 74 -5.27 7.80 -5.73
N ASP A 75 -4.21 7.11 -5.39
CA ASP A 75 -2.82 7.48 -5.59
C ASP A 75 -1.97 6.31 -6.09
N VAL A 76 -0.79 6.65 -6.61
CA VAL A 76 0.27 5.69 -6.95
C VAL A 76 1.46 5.97 -6.04
N ASP A 77 1.84 5.00 -5.22
CA ASP A 77 2.94 5.11 -4.27
C ASP A 77 4.12 4.29 -4.74
N LEU A 78 5.23 4.94 -4.99
CA LEU A 78 6.46 4.33 -5.45
C LEU A 78 7.59 4.60 -4.45
N LEU A 79 8.27 3.56 -3.99
CA LEU A 79 9.51 3.70 -3.24
C LEU A 79 10.68 3.78 -4.23
N LEU A 80 11.47 4.81 -4.09
CA LEU A 80 12.75 5.02 -4.76
C LEU A 80 13.87 4.66 -3.78
N LYS A 81 15.06 4.44 -4.33
CA LYS A 81 16.21 4.02 -3.54
C LYS A 81 16.62 5.08 -2.51
N ASP A 82 16.63 6.33 -2.93
CA ASP A 82 17.05 7.48 -2.13
C ASP A 82 16.45 8.79 -2.68
N GLU A 83 16.76 9.90 -2.00
CA GLU A 83 16.32 11.23 -2.39
C GLU A 83 16.83 11.66 -3.78
N THR A 84 18.05 11.28 -4.13
CA THR A 84 18.64 11.61 -5.44
C THR A 84 17.84 10.98 -6.57
N GLU A 85 17.50 9.69 -6.42
CA GLU A 85 16.68 9.01 -7.43
C GLU A 85 15.25 9.54 -7.46
N ALA A 86 14.67 9.95 -6.33
CA ALA A 86 13.35 10.55 -6.30
C ALA A 86 13.31 11.90 -7.05
N HIS A 87 14.33 12.74 -6.91
CA HIS A 87 14.44 13.99 -7.67
C HIS A 87 14.64 13.74 -9.18
N ARG A 88 15.49 12.79 -9.56
CA ARG A 88 15.65 12.39 -10.96
C ARG A 88 14.34 11.85 -11.55
N ALA A 89 13.61 11.05 -10.79
CA ALA A 89 12.30 10.54 -11.20
C ALA A 89 11.31 11.68 -11.42
N LEU A 90 11.29 12.67 -10.53
CA LEU A 90 10.44 13.86 -10.66
C LEU A 90 10.77 14.66 -11.93
N GLU A 91 12.05 14.89 -12.24
CA GLU A 91 12.48 15.59 -13.45
C GLU A 91 11.97 14.87 -14.72
N ILE A 92 12.14 13.56 -14.79
CA ILE A 92 11.66 12.72 -15.90
C ILE A 92 10.12 12.80 -16.03
N LEU A 93 9.41 12.75 -14.92
CA LEU A 93 7.95 12.87 -14.91
C LEU A 93 7.50 14.27 -15.38
N ASN A 94 8.17 15.33 -14.93
CA ASN A 94 7.87 16.69 -15.36
C ASN A 94 8.04 16.88 -16.87
N GLU A 95 9.08 16.29 -17.48
CA GLU A 95 9.27 16.26 -18.92
C GLU A 95 8.12 15.59 -19.69
N LYS A 96 7.38 14.70 -19.02
CA LYS A 96 6.20 14.01 -19.56
C LYS A 96 4.88 14.70 -19.20
N GLY A 97 4.94 15.92 -18.68
CA GLY A 97 3.77 16.74 -18.39
C GLY A 97 3.12 16.49 -17.03
N PHE A 98 3.79 15.73 -16.15
CA PHE A 98 3.37 15.64 -14.74
C PHE A 98 3.71 16.97 -14.06
N GLN A 99 2.90 17.36 -13.09
CA GLN A 99 3.05 18.63 -12.39
C GLN A 99 3.40 18.40 -10.93
N THR A 100 4.49 18.97 -10.47
CA THR A 100 4.84 18.94 -9.05
C THR A 100 3.80 19.69 -8.23
N THR A 101 3.29 19.08 -7.17
CA THR A 101 2.30 19.65 -6.27
C THR A 101 2.83 19.68 -4.84
N GLY A 102 2.54 20.77 -4.10
CA GLY A 102 2.85 20.89 -2.68
C GLY A 102 4.24 21.43 -2.35
N ASN A 103 4.51 21.58 -1.05
CA ASN A 103 5.78 22.08 -0.51
C ASN A 103 6.75 20.89 -0.39
N GLN A 104 7.76 20.83 -1.24
CA GLN A 104 8.71 19.72 -1.36
C GLN A 104 9.62 19.49 -0.14
N LEU A 105 9.62 20.42 0.84
CA LEU A 105 10.67 20.49 1.86
C LEU A 105 10.37 19.79 3.19
N ALA A 106 9.20 19.16 3.35
CA ALA A 106 8.80 18.71 4.69
C ALA A 106 8.48 17.23 4.82
N HIS A 107 8.57 16.42 3.76
CA HIS A 107 8.00 15.07 3.79
C HIS A 107 8.97 14.01 3.27
N HIS A 108 8.77 12.78 3.69
CA HIS A 108 9.48 11.59 3.27
C HIS A 108 9.14 11.16 1.81
N HIS A 109 8.34 11.95 1.09
CA HIS A 109 7.97 11.74 -0.30
C HIS A 109 7.79 13.05 -1.06
N ILE A 110 7.93 12.98 -2.38
CA ILE A 110 7.63 14.05 -3.31
C ILE A 110 6.29 13.73 -3.98
N VAL A 111 5.40 14.72 -4.08
CA VAL A 111 4.10 14.56 -4.72
C VAL A 111 4.09 15.23 -6.08
N CYS A 112 3.66 14.50 -7.11
CA CYS A 112 3.32 15.08 -8.41
C CYS A 112 1.98 14.53 -8.89
N GLU A 113 1.34 15.28 -9.79
CA GLU A 113 0.08 14.88 -10.43
C GLU A 113 0.30 14.55 -11.90
N SER A 114 -0.34 13.47 -12.35
CA SER A 114 -0.43 13.15 -13.77
C SER A 114 -1.27 14.19 -14.53
N PRO A 115 -1.19 14.25 -15.87
CA PRO A 115 -2.08 15.08 -16.68
C PRO A 115 -3.58 14.85 -16.39
N ASP A 116 -3.93 13.62 -15.98
CA ASP A 116 -5.29 13.23 -15.59
C ASP A 116 -5.62 13.49 -14.11
N ARG A 117 -4.80 14.27 -13.42
CA ARG A 117 -4.94 14.65 -12.01
C ARG A 117 -4.97 13.47 -11.04
N ILE A 118 -4.19 12.43 -11.32
CA ILE A 118 -3.94 11.34 -10.37
C ILE A 118 -2.64 11.64 -9.64
N SER A 119 -2.69 11.59 -8.31
CA SER A 119 -1.52 11.81 -7.45
C SER A 119 -0.53 10.65 -7.55
N ILE A 120 0.75 10.98 -7.60
CA ILE A 120 1.86 10.06 -7.51
C ILE A 120 2.75 10.52 -6.36
N GLU A 121 3.02 9.61 -5.44
CA GLU A 121 3.91 9.83 -4.30
C GLU A 121 5.23 9.06 -4.53
N LEU A 122 6.30 9.82 -4.69
CA LEU A 122 7.66 9.28 -4.84
C LEU A 122 8.30 9.25 -3.45
N HIS A 123 8.20 8.09 -2.77
CA HIS A 123 8.73 7.90 -1.43
C HIS A 123 10.24 7.73 -1.45
N MET A 124 10.94 8.45 -0.58
CA MET A 124 12.39 8.39 -0.36
C MET A 124 12.72 7.54 0.88
N SER A 125 11.72 7.21 1.69
CA SER A 125 11.85 6.35 2.86
C SER A 125 10.56 5.54 3.11
N LEU A 126 10.70 4.42 3.83
CA LEU A 126 9.58 3.53 4.17
C LEU A 126 8.53 4.19 5.08
N ALA A 127 8.96 5.18 5.84
CA ALA A 127 8.12 5.86 6.81
C ALA A 127 8.64 7.28 7.05
N GLU A 128 7.77 8.15 7.55
CA GLU A 128 8.22 9.43 8.09
C GLU A 128 9.08 9.23 9.33
N PRO A 129 10.01 10.15 9.60
CA PRO A 129 10.87 10.05 10.77
C PRO A 129 10.09 9.98 12.08
N PHE A 130 10.45 9.04 12.93
CA PHE A 130 10.04 8.97 14.33
C PHE A 130 10.98 9.81 15.21
N ASP A 131 10.57 10.11 16.44
CA ASP A 131 11.42 10.82 17.39
C ASP A 131 12.68 10.03 17.78
N SER A 132 12.70 8.73 17.57
CA SER A 132 13.80 7.83 17.88
C SER A 132 14.79 7.72 16.74
N VAL A 133 15.98 8.29 16.92
CA VAL A 133 17.10 8.15 15.95
C VAL A 133 17.44 6.69 15.67
N LYS A 134 17.40 5.81 16.68
CA LYS A 134 17.70 4.38 16.51
C LYS A 134 16.68 3.69 15.63
N ILE A 135 15.39 4.03 15.76
CA ILE A 135 14.33 3.47 14.92
C ILE A 135 14.51 3.97 13.47
N ASN A 136 14.79 5.26 13.28
CA ASN A 136 15.02 5.81 11.95
C ASN A 136 16.22 5.17 11.24
N GLN A 137 17.32 4.97 11.94
CA GLN A 137 18.49 4.25 11.42
C GLN A 137 18.16 2.80 11.06
N TYR A 138 17.38 2.12 11.90
CA TYR A 138 16.91 0.76 11.62
C TYR A 138 16.04 0.73 10.35
N LEU A 139 15.06 1.63 10.23
CA LEU A 139 14.19 1.69 9.05
C LEU A 139 14.97 2.01 7.76
N ALA A 140 15.96 2.89 7.83
CA ALA A 140 16.83 3.18 6.69
C ALA A 140 17.63 1.95 6.24
N ALA A 141 18.13 1.15 7.18
CA ALA A 141 18.79 -0.12 6.86
C ALA A 141 17.81 -1.14 6.25
N GLN A 142 16.56 -1.21 6.76
CA GLN A 142 15.54 -2.09 6.20
C GLN A 142 15.09 -1.68 4.79
N GLN A 143 15.22 -0.41 4.40
CA GLN A 143 14.90 0.03 3.05
C GLN A 143 15.80 -0.62 2.00
N VAL A 144 17.08 -0.81 2.27
CA VAL A 144 18.01 -1.52 1.40
C VAL A 144 17.53 -2.97 1.18
N GLU A 145 17.18 -3.62 2.28
CA GLU A 145 16.65 -5.00 2.24
C GLU A 145 15.31 -5.08 1.52
N TYR A 146 14.46 -4.06 1.64
CA TYR A 146 13.19 -3.94 0.93
C TYR A 146 13.38 -3.95 -0.59
N PHE A 147 14.41 -3.26 -1.09
CA PHE A 147 14.78 -3.27 -2.51
C PHE A 147 15.38 -4.59 -2.97
N THR A 148 16.08 -5.31 -2.11
CA THR A 148 16.76 -6.57 -2.45
C THR A 148 15.80 -7.76 -2.42
N ASN A 149 14.86 -7.77 -1.46
CA ASN A 149 13.91 -8.86 -1.25
C ASN A 149 12.58 -8.56 -1.95
N ARG A 150 12.46 -8.95 -3.21
CA ARG A 150 11.30 -8.67 -4.06
C ARG A 150 10.57 -9.93 -4.48
N ARG A 151 9.30 -9.74 -4.80
CA ARG A 151 8.50 -10.74 -5.51
C ARG A 151 7.70 -10.09 -6.64
N THR A 152 7.40 -10.88 -7.64
CA THR A 152 6.47 -10.48 -8.70
C THR A 152 5.05 -10.82 -8.26
N VAL A 153 4.15 -9.83 -8.32
CA VAL A 153 2.72 -9.98 -8.05
C VAL A 153 1.94 -9.60 -9.30
N ASN A 154 1.00 -10.43 -9.70
CA ASN A 154 0.10 -10.13 -10.81
C ASN A 154 -1.20 -9.51 -10.27
N SER A 155 -1.51 -8.29 -10.68
CA SER A 155 -2.73 -7.60 -10.33
C SER A 155 -3.47 -7.22 -11.61
N MET A 156 -4.69 -7.71 -11.79
CA MET A 156 -5.52 -7.42 -12.96
C MET A 156 -4.79 -7.62 -14.31
N GLY A 157 -3.96 -8.68 -14.42
CA GLY A 157 -3.18 -8.99 -15.62
C GLY A 157 -1.88 -8.19 -15.81
N VAL A 158 -1.52 -7.34 -14.86
CA VAL A 158 -0.24 -6.59 -14.88
C VAL A 158 0.69 -7.10 -13.78
N ALA A 159 1.91 -7.44 -14.15
CA ALA A 159 2.95 -7.85 -13.21
C ALA A 159 3.65 -6.63 -12.61
N PHE A 160 3.75 -6.59 -11.28
CA PHE A 160 4.48 -5.58 -10.52
C PHE A 160 5.55 -6.22 -9.65
N GLN A 161 6.65 -5.50 -9.43
CA GLN A 161 7.61 -5.83 -8.39
C GLN A 161 7.16 -5.17 -7.09
N LEU A 162 6.91 -5.99 -6.07
CA LEU A 162 6.68 -5.58 -4.70
C LEU A 162 7.80 -6.12 -3.81
N ALA A 163 7.89 -5.64 -2.59
CA ALA A 163 8.72 -6.29 -1.60
C ALA A 163 8.21 -7.71 -1.29
N SER A 164 9.07 -8.57 -0.74
CA SER A 164 8.65 -9.87 -0.23
C SER A 164 7.58 -9.72 0.86
N ASP A 165 6.82 -10.77 1.11
CA ASP A 165 5.61 -10.69 1.93
C ASP A 165 5.85 -10.12 3.33
N GLY A 166 6.93 -10.49 4.00
CA GLY A 166 7.27 -9.97 5.32
C GLY A 166 7.57 -8.48 5.31
N TYR A 167 8.26 -7.99 4.28
CA TYR A 167 8.51 -6.56 4.10
C TYR A 167 7.27 -5.79 3.66
N HIS A 168 6.45 -6.38 2.81
CA HIS A 168 5.19 -5.74 2.38
C HIS A 168 4.23 -5.59 3.57
N ALA A 169 4.05 -6.63 4.38
CA ALA A 169 3.28 -6.56 5.61
C ALA A 169 3.82 -5.50 6.58
N PHE A 170 5.13 -5.41 6.71
CA PHE A 170 5.76 -4.40 7.54
C PHE A 170 5.47 -2.98 7.05
N TYR A 171 5.53 -2.75 5.74
CA TYR A 171 5.15 -1.47 5.17
C TYR A 171 3.66 -1.13 5.41
N LEU A 172 2.74 -2.08 5.20
CA LEU A 172 1.32 -1.88 5.50
C LEU A 172 1.11 -1.48 6.97
N LEU A 173 1.84 -2.10 7.89
CA LEU A 173 1.79 -1.77 9.31
C LEU A 173 2.33 -0.37 9.61
N LEU A 174 3.48 0.01 9.06
CA LEU A 174 4.07 1.34 9.24
C LEU A 174 3.15 2.43 8.69
N HIS A 175 2.58 2.21 7.52
CA HIS A 175 1.61 3.12 6.91
C HIS A 175 0.36 3.30 7.78
N MET A 176 -0.17 2.20 8.33
CA MET A 176 -1.28 2.21 9.28
C MET A 176 -0.94 2.97 10.56
N LEU A 177 0.26 2.73 11.12
CA LEU A 177 0.75 3.39 12.32
C LEU A 177 0.87 4.90 12.13
N GLN A 178 1.43 5.36 11.02
CA GLN A 178 1.56 6.79 10.72
C GLN A 178 0.21 7.49 10.63
N HIS A 179 -0.75 6.87 9.94
CA HIS A 179 -2.11 7.39 9.91
C HIS A 179 -2.76 7.42 11.29
N TYR A 180 -2.58 6.35 12.09
CA TYR A 180 -3.13 6.27 13.44
C TYR A 180 -2.65 7.39 14.35
N VAL A 181 -1.35 7.67 14.32
CA VAL A 181 -0.74 8.70 15.18
C VAL A 181 -1.15 10.12 14.76
N ARG A 182 -1.42 10.36 13.47
CA ARG A 182 -1.70 11.70 12.95
C ARG A 182 -3.15 12.11 13.02
N ALA A 183 -4.03 11.31 12.45
CA ALA A 183 -5.42 11.72 12.24
C ALA A 183 -6.41 10.54 12.34
N GLY A 184 -5.93 9.34 12.62
CA GLY A 184 -6.70 8.13 12.47
C GLY A 184 -6.79 7.69 10.99
N PHE A 185 -7.42 6.54 10.75
CA PHE A 185 -7.59 5.99 9.41
C PHE A 185 -8.94 5.28 9.24
N GLY A 186 -9.36 5.15 7.99
CA GLY A 186 -10.57 4.42 7.66
C GLY A 186 -10.37 2.90 7.59
N ILE A 187 -11.45 2.17 7.58
CA ILE A 187 -11.51 0.69 7.52
C ILE A 187 -10.69 0.08 6.37
N LYS A 188 -10.42 0.82 5.30
CA LYS A 188 -9.67 0.33 4.14
C LYS A 188 -8.30 -0.24 4.51
N LEU A 189 -7.56 0.39 5.43
CA LEU A 189 -6.23 -0.09 5.83
C LEU A 189 -6.32 -1.39 6.62
N LEU A 190 -7.38 -1.57 7.39
CA LEU A 190 -7.66 -2.85 8.06
C LEU A 190 -8.07 -3.94 7.06
N CYS A 191 -8.85 -3.58 6.02
CA CYS A 191 -9.16 -4.53 4.95
C CYS A 191 -7.91 -4.98 4.20
N ASP A 192 -6.98 -4.06 3.88
CA ASP A 192 -5.68 -4.42 3.28
C ASP A 192 -4.91 -5.40 4.17
N TRP A 193 -4.94 -5.21 5.49
CA TRP A 193 -4.33 -6.10 6.48
C TRP A 193 -4.97 -7.49 6.48
N VAL A 194 -6.30 -7.56 6.49
CA VAL A 194 -7.05 -8.82 6.48
C VAL A 194 -6.76 -9.62 5.22
N VAL A 195 -6.98 -9.04 4.03
CA VAL A 195 -6.84 -9.78 2.77
C VAL A 195 -5.40 -10.23 2.53
N PHE A 196 -4.43 -9.46 3.01
CA PHE A 196 -3.03 -9.86 2.95
C PHE A 196 -2.76 -11.10 3.81
N TRP A 197 -3.17 -11.09 5.09
CA TRP A 197 -2.90 -12.19 6.00
C TRP A 197 -3.82 -13.41 5.79
N GLU A 198 -4.95 -13.27 5.11
CA GLU A 198 -5.75 -14.39 4.63
C GLU A 198 -5.08 -15.14 3.46
N SER A 199 -4.11 -14.53 2.80
CA SER A 199 -3.32 -15.19 1.76
C SER A 199 -2.30 -16.18 2.33
N ASP A 200 -1.69 -16.99 1.45
CA ASP A 200 -0.68 -17.98 1.83
C ASP A 200 0.70 -17.32 1.96
N VAL A 201 0.98 -16.77 3.14
CA VAL A 201 2.29 -16.23 3.51
C VAL A 201 3.12 -17.34 4.15
N SER A 202 4.34 -17.57 3.64
CA SER A 202 5.23 -18.61 4.16
C SER A 202 5.70 -18.33 5.59
N ASP A 203 6.08 -19.37 6.33
CA ASP A 203 6.56 -19.21 7.70
C ASP A 203 7.88 -18.45 7.79
N ASP A 204 8.71 -18.49 6.76
CA ASP A 204 9.92 -17.66 6.67
C ASP A 204 9.57 -16.17 6.57
N GLU A 205 8.57 -15.81 5.76
CA GLU A 205 8.12 -14.43 5.64
C GLU A 205 7.39 -13.93 6.89
N LYS A 206 6.61 -14.80 7.56
CA LYS A 206 6.03 -14.51 8.89
C LYS A 206 7.12 -14.25 9.93
N SER A 207 8.16 -15.08 9.94
CA SER A 207 9.31 -14.94 10.85
C SER A 207 10.09 -13.64 10.56
N LYS A 208 10.25 -13.29 9.28
CA LYS A 208 10.84 -12.03 8.85
C LYS A 208 10.03 -10.84 9.36
N PHE A 209 8.72 -10.83 9.12
CA PHE A 209 7.81 -9.81 9.63
C PHE A 209 7.90 -9.66 11.15
N LEU A 210 7.86 -10.79 11.89
CA LEU A 210 7.94 -10.79 13.35
C LEU A 210 9.24 -10.16 13.88
N ARG A 211 10.37 -10.44 13.21
CA ARG A 211 11.64 -9.78 13.51
C ARG A 211 11.56 -8.26 13.27
N LEU A 212 11.04 -7.84 12.12
CA LEU A 212 10.91 -6.42 11.75
C LEU A 212 10.09 -5.64 12.78
N VAL A 213 8.95 -6.16 13.22
CA VAL A 213 8.08 -5.47 14.19
C VAL A 213 8.64 -5.48 15.62
N ARG A 214 9.44 -6.48 15.99
CA ARG A 214 10.13 -6.51 17.29
C ARG A 214 11.24 -5.46 17.34
N GLU A 215 12.09 -5.42 16.33
CA GLU A 215 13.23 -4.52 16.26
C GLU A 215 12.82 -3.05 16.10
N SER A 216 11.77 -2.79 15.32
CA SER A 216 11.16 -1.45 15.18
C SER A 216 10.29 -1.01 16.35
N LYS A 217 10.05 -1.89 17.35
CA LYS A 217 9.17 -1.64 18.50
C LYS A 217 7.70 -1.42 18.14
N THR A 218 7.26 -1.94 16.98
CA THR A 218 5.87 -1.83 16.50
C THR A 218 5.02 -3.07 16.78
N LEU A 219 5.57 -4.09 17.46
CA LEU A 219 4.89 -5.35 17.75
C LEU A 219 3.55 -5.16 18.48
N GLY A 220 3.50 -4.27 19.49
CA GLY A 220 2.26 -4.00 20.23
C GLY A 220 1.17 -3.41 19.33
N PHE A 221 1.53 -2.54 18.38
CA PHE A 221 0.60 -2.00 17.41
C PHE A 221 0.12 -3.07 16.43
N ALA A 222 1.03 -3.92 15.93
CA ALA A 222 0.67 -5.06 15.08
C ALA A 222 -0.34 -5.98 15.75
N ALA A 223 -0.10 -6.34 17.02
CA ALA A 223 -1.00 -7.16 17.81
C ALA A 223 -2.39 -6.51 18.01
N MET A 224 -2.42 -5.23 18.34
CA MET A 224 -3.67 -4.48 18.53
C MET A 224 -4.50 -4.47 17.24
N MET A 225 -3.89 -4.15 16.09
CA MET A 225 -4.59 -4.12 14.80
C MET A 225 -5.05 -5.50 14.38
N THR A 226 -4.24 -6.53 14.60
CA THR A 226 -4.61 -7.92 14.31
C THR A 226 -5.82 -8.35 15.14
N ARG A 227 -5.86 -8.06 16.45
CA ARG A 227 -7.03 -8.37 17.29
C ARG A 227 -8.31 -7.68 16.83
N VAL A 228 -8.20 -6.41 16.39
CA VAL A 228 -9.35 -5.68 15.80
C VAL A 228 -9.83 -6.40 14.54
N CYS A 229 -8.91 -6.83 13.66
CA CYS A 229 -9.26 -7.53 12.43
C CYS A 229 -9.89 -8.91 12.69
N VAL A 230 -9.34 -9.67 13.63
CA VAL A 230 -9.93 -10.97 14.05
C VAL A 230 -11.34 -10.78 14.60
N ARG A 231 -11.52 -9.81 15.49
CA ARG A 231 -12.80 -9.61 16.18
C ARG A 231 -13.91 -9.05 15.30
N TYR A 232 -13.58 -8.18 14.33
CA TYR A 232 -14.58 -7.39 13.62
C TYR A 232 -14.58 -7.54 12.10
N LEU A 233 -13.52 -8.12 11.52
CA LEU A 233 -13.34 -8.17 10.07
C LEU A 233 -13.09 -9.59 9.53
N GLY A 234 -13.24 -10.62 10.37
CA GLY A 234 -13.19 -12.01 9.94
C GLY A 234 -11.80 -12.56 9.61
N LEU A 235 -10.73 -11.87 10.04
CA LEU A 235 -9.39 -12.44 9.94
C LEU A 235 -9.30 -13.70 10.79
N GLN A 236 -8.83 -14.82 10.21
CA GLN A 236 -8.71 -16.08 10.92
C GLN A 236 -7.58 -16.01 11.94
N GLU A 237 -7.91 -16.33 13.21
CA GLU A 237 -6.96 -16.25 14.33
C GLU A 237 -5.76 -17.18 14.12
N GLU A 238 -6.00 -18.36 13.57
CA GLU A 238 -4.97 -19.37 13.30
C GLU A 238 -3.89 -18.86 12.35
N LYS A 239 -4.25 -18.04 11.38
CA LYS A 239 -3.30 -17.42 10.45
C LYS A 239 -2.35 -16.44 11.14
N MET A 240 -2.78 -15.89 12.26
CA MET A 240 -2.06 -14.88 13.04
C MET A 240 -1.48 -15.41 14.36
N ALA A 241 -1.53 -16.71 14.61
CA ALA A 241 -1.04 -17.33 15.83
C ALA A 241 0.46 -17.04 16.11
N PHE A 242 1.24 -16.73 15.09
CA PHE A 242 2.65 -16.32 15.23
C PHE A 242 2.83 -14.92 15.86
N ILE A 243 1.81 -14.05 15.80
CA ILE A 243 1.77 -12.77 16.53
C ILE A 243 1.17 -12.97 17.92
N ALA A 244 0.29 -13.94 18.09
CA ALA A 244 -0.58 -14.12 19.25
C ALA A 244 0.11 -14.67 20.49
N GLY A 245 1.39 -14.82 20.54
CA GLY A 245 2.12 -14.93 21.81
C GLY A 245 1.97 -13.63 22.66
N ILE A 246 0.89 -12.89 22.40
CA ILE A 246 0.62 -11.53 22.91
C ILE A 246 -0.69 -11.53 23.66
#